data_0de1fa7b353969e8fc7061588f289fa8
#
_entry.id   0de1fa7b353969e8fc7061588f289fa8
#
_cell.length_a   1.000
_cell.length_b   1.000
_cell.length_c   1.000
_cell.angle_alpha   90.00
_cell.angle_beta   90.00
_cell.angle_gamma   90.00
#
_symmetry.space_group_name_H-M   'P 1'
#
loop_
_entity.id
_entity.type
_entity.pdbx_description
1 polymer ?
#
loop_
_entity_poly.entity_id
_entity_poly.type
_entity_poly.pdbx_seq_one_letter_code
_entity_poly.pdbx_strand_id
1 'polypeptide(L)'
;MLPPAGRIPESRYPGQDKNEDLHGMDDDFLAVGPALRILQLNVESLSPAKRSVISSIADKEKIDITCLQETHVDGDIASRFTITGFDLVSYKLHAKHGRATYVRGNITEAAHVLSTPFCDVIQVGGYHVANVYKPPSERWDSANVLPMLPHPAVFIGDFNSYHPDWGYQTADTDGDQLQNWSSLNDLQLIRDTKQ
;
A
#
# COMPACT_ATOMS: atom_id res chain seq x y z
N MET A 1 32.97 64.01 33.84
CA MET A 1 31.71 64.71 33.48
C MET A 1 31.00 63.84 32.44
N LEU A 2 30.00 63.13 32.88
CA LEU A 2 29.11 62.34 32.01
C LEU A 2 27.86 63.19 31.72
N PRO A 3 27.32 63.18 30.50
CA PRO A 3 26.06 63.91 30.19
C PRO A 3 24.84 63.12 30.69
N PRO A 4 23.72 63.78 30.93
CA PRO A 4 22.55 63.17 31.57
C PRO A 4 21.71 62.31 30.59
N ALA A 5 21.09 61.27 31.17
CA ALA A 5 20.21 60.36 30.51
C ALA A 5 18.98 61.04 29.92
N GLY A 6 18.74 60.84 28.64
CA GLY A 6 17.54 61.25 27.93
C GLY A 6 16.36 60.32 28.27
N ARG A 7 15.20 60.89 28.54
CA ARG A 7 13.90 60.20 28.76
C ARG A 7 13.42 59.55 27.46
N ILE A 8 13.03 58.30 27.56
CA ILE A 8 12.31 57.57 26.51
C ILE A 8 10.81 57.97 26.61
N PRO A 9 10.15 58.38 25.53
CA PRO A 9 8.70 58.64 25.57
C PRO A 9 7.89 57.36 25.62
N GLU A 10 6.91 57.32 26.52
CA GLU A 10 5.89 56.26 26.57
C GLU A 10 5.05 56.28 25.29
N SER A 11 5.16 55.22 24.53
CA SER A 11 4.27 54.91 23.42
C SER A 11 3.00 54.24 23.96
N ARG A 12 1.89 54.99 23.86
CA ARG A 12 0.54 54.50 24.12
C ARG A 12 0.18 53.46 23.08
N TYR A 13 -0.06 52.22 23.50
CA TYR A 13 -0.78 51.21 22.69
C TYR A 13 -2.28 51.51 22.80
N PRO A 14 -2.99 51.71 21.69
CA PRO A 14 -4.45 51.66 21.69
C PRO A 14 -4.87 50.21 21.72
N GLY A 15 -5.75 49.86 22.64
CA GLY A 15 -6.44 48.58 22.64
C GLY A 15 -7.23 48.37 21.35
N GLN A 16 -7.05 47.23 20.75
CA GLN A 16 -7.99 46.69 19.80
C GLN A 16 -8.25 45.25 20.18
N ASP A 17 -9.43 45.07 20.80
CA ASP A 17 -10.20 43.85 20.73
C ASP A 17 -10.35 43.50 19.26
N LYS A 18 -9.70 42.41 18.84
CA LYS A 18 -10.12 41.64 17.69
C LYS A 18 -10.02 40.17 18.08
N ASN A 19 -11.17 39.62 18.38
CA ASN A 19 -11.47 38.23 18.06
C ASN A 19 -11.20 38.07 16.58
N GLU A 20 -9.98 37.70 16.19
CA GLU A 20 -9.69 37.16 14.88
C GLU A 20 -9.88 35.65 15.01
N ASP A 21 -10.94 35.23 14.37
CA ASP A 21 -11.33 33.84 14.10
C ASP A 21 -10.12 32.98 13.76
N LEU A 22 -9.78 32.06 14.67
CA LEU A 22 -8.96 30.89 14.41
C LEU A 22 -9.78 29.87 13.60
N HIS A 23 -10.38 30.32 12.50
CA HIS A 23 -11.02 29.47 11.49
C HIS A 23 -10.27 29.66 10.19
N GLY A 24 -9.16 28.95 10.02
CA GLY A 24 -8.43 29.03 8.76
C GLY A 24 -7.11 28.27 8.72
N MET A 25 -6.91 27.23 9.51
CA MET A 25 -5.64 26.48 9.44
C MET A 25 -5.78 24.95 9.39
N ASP A 26 -6.96 24.42 9.16
CA ASP A 26 -7.13 22.94 9.20
C ASP A 26 -7.72 22.29 7.95
N ASP A 27 -7.97 23.02 6.86
CA ASP A 27 -8.61 22.42 5.69
C ASP A 27 -7.64 22.01 4.55
N ASP A 28 -6.35 22.30 4.66
CA ASP A 28 -5.39 21.97 3.59
C ASP A 28 -4.75 20.56 3.71
N PHE A 29 -5.08 19.79 4.73
CA PHE A 29 -4.50 18.44 4.93
C PHE A 29 -5.37 17.27 4.44
N LEU A 30 -6.53 17.50 3.87
CA LEU A 30 -7.44 16.46 3.41
C LEU A 30 -7.81 16.58 1.93
N ALA A 31 -6.88 16.92 1.06
CA ALA A 31 -6.96 16.44 -0.31
C ALA A 31 -6.56 14.96 -0.34
N VAL A 32 -7.28 14.11 0.41
CA VAL A 32 -7.27 12.67 0.17
C VAL A 32 -7.89 12.50 -1.19
N GLY A 33 -7.07 12.21 -2.19
CA GLY A 33 -7.55 11.76 -3.50
C GLY A 33 -8.56 10.63 -3.33
N PRO A 34 -9.35 10.30 -4.34
CA PRO A 34 -10.37 9.27 -4.24
C PRO A 34 -9.74 8.00 -3.65
N ALA A 35 -10.36 7.46 -2.59
CA ALA A 35 -9.87 6.29 -1.90
C ALA A 35 -9.74 5.12 -2.90
N LEU A 36 -8.53 4.59 -3.09
CA LEU A 36 -8.28 3.43 -3.94
C LEU A 36 -8.88 2.18 -3.30
N ARG A 37 -9.65 1.43 -4.09
CA ARG A 37 -10.22 0.14 -3.70
C ARG A 37 -9.36 -0.97 -4.25
N ILE A 38 -8.78 -1.76 -3.36
CA ILE A 38 -7.86 -2.83 -3.72
C ILE A 38 -8.50 -4.17 -3.39
N LEU A 39 -8.53 -5.07 -4.38
CA LEU A 39 -8.92 -6.47 -4.22
C LEU A 39 -7.65 -7.33 -4.15
N GLN A 40 -7.53 -8.14 -3.10
CA GLN A 40 -6.46 -9.13 -2.98
C GLN A 40 -7.07 -10.53 -2.98
N LEU A 41 -6.50 -11.45 -3.75
CA LEU A 41 -6.92 -12.85 -3.80
C LEU A 41 -5.72 -13.77 -4.05
N ASN A 42 -5.57 -14.80 -3.21
CA ASN A 42 -4.83 -15.99 -3.59
C ASN A 42 -5.78 -16.85 -4.44
N VAL A 43 -5.44 -17.04 -5.72
CA VAL A 43 -6.37 -17.63 -6.70
C VAL A 43 -6.17 -19.11 -6.99
N GLU A 44 -5.06 -19.70 -6.50
CA GLU A 44 -4.76 -21.10 -6.77
C GLU A 44 -5.08 -21.48 -8.24
N SER A 45 -4.30 -20.94 -9.16
CA SER A 45 -4.47 -20.99 -10.62
C SER A 45 -5.53 -20.01 -11.18
N LEU A 46 -5.09 -19.19 -12.13
CA LEU A 46 -5.92 -18.17 -12.80
C LEU A 46 -6.64 -18.78 -14.03
N SER A 47 -7.68 -19.56 -13.80
CA SER A 47 -8.48 -20.15 -14.88
C SER A 47 -9.39 -19.11 -15.56
N PRO A 48 -9.89 -19.36 -16.79
CA PRO A 48 -10.85 -18.48 -17.46
C PRO A 48 -12.11 -18.21 -16.63
N ALA A 49 -12.64 -19.21 -15.93
CA ALA A 49 -13.81 -19.05 -15.06
C ALA A 49 -13.50 -18.11 -13.89
N LYS A 50 -12.34 -18.27 -13.23
CA LYS A 50 -11.92 -17.39 -12.12
C LYS A 50 -11.73 -15.95 -12.61
N ARG A 51 -11.15 -15.74 -13.79
CA ARG A 51 -11.02 -14.39 -14.38
C ARG A 51 -12.36 -13.70 -14.59
N SER A 52 -13.36 -14.42 -15.07
CA SER A 52 -14.72 -13.89 -15.24
C SER A 52 -15.36 -13.51 -13.91
N VAL A 53 -15.19 -14.36 -12.88
CA VAL A 53 -15.68 -14.07 -11.52
C VAL A 53 -14.97 -12.85 -10.92
N ILE A 54 -13.65 -12.76 -11.05
CA ILE A 54 -12.85 -11.61 -10.57
C ILE A 54 -13.31 -10.31 -11.25
N SER A 55 -13.48 -10.34 -12.58
CA SER A 55 -14.01 -9.17 -13.31
C SER A 55 -15.39 -8.75 -12.80
N SER A 56 -16.28 -9.69 -12.56
CA SER A 56 -17.64 -9.42 -12.05
C SER A 56 -17.62 -8.82 -10.63
N ILE A 57 -16.79 -9.37 -9.73
CA ILE A 57 -16.60 -8.83 -8.38
C ILE A 57 -16.02 -7.42 -8.46
N ALA A 58 -14.96 -7.24 -9.26
CA ALA A 58 -14.27 -5.97 -9.39
C ALA A 58 -15.19 -4.86 -9.95
N ASP A 59 -16.09 -5.19 -10.84
CA ASP A 59 -17.08 -4.23 -11.37
C ASP A 59 -18.15 -3.89 -10.33
N LYS A 60 -18.66 -4.89 -9.62
CA LYS A 60 -19.68 -4.71 -8.58
C LYS A 60 -19.14 -3.86 -7.43
N GLU A 61 -17.96 -4.16 -6.95
CA GLU A 61 -17.36 -3.51 -5.78
C GLU A 61 -16.54 -2.25 -6.15
N LYS A 62 -16.50 -1.88 -7.45
CA LYS A 62 -15.78 -0.70 -7.95
C LYS A 62 -14.29 -0.74 -7.61
N ILE A 63 -13.67 -1.90 -7.81
CA ILE A 63 -12.25 -2.12 -7.53
C ILE A 63 -11.39 -1.35 -8.54
N ASP A 64 -10.34 -0.70 -8.05
CA ASP A 64 -9.37 0.06 -8.84
C ASP A 64 -8.10 -0.77 -9.13
N ILE A 65 -7.66 -1.56 -8.16
CA ILE A 65 -6.45 -2.38 -8.24
C ILE A 65 -6.77 -3.81 -7.83
N THR A 66 -6.28 -4.80 -8.58
CA THR A 66 -6.44 -6.21 -8.25
C THR A 66 -5.06 -6.86 -8.12
N CYS A 67 -4.75 -7.38 -6.93
CA CYS A 67 -3.51 -8.08 -6.59
C CYS A 67 -3.79 -9.57 -6.46
N LEU A 68 -3.27 -10.38 -7.38
CA LEU A 68 -3.46 -11.81 -7.40
C LEU A 68 -2.18 -12.55 -7.02
N GLN A 69 -2.30 -13.59 -6.22
CA GLN A 69 -1.25 -14.53 -5.85
C GLN A 69 -1.62 -15.92 -6.35
N GLU A 70 -0.61 -16.80 -6.48
CA GLU A 70 -0.74 -18.16 -6.98
C GLU A 70 -1.45 -18.27 -8.33
N THR A 71 -1.06 -17.43 -9.27
CA THR A 71 -1.68 -17.39 -10.60
C THR A 71 -1.46 -18.68 -11.39
N HIS A 72 -0.39 -19.43 -11.09
CA HIS A 72 0.00 -20.68 -11.75
C HIS A 72 0.08 -20.55 -13.29
N VAL A 73 0.54 -19.42 -13.75
CA VAL A 73 0.74 -19.16 -15.18
C VAL A 73 2.21 -19.23 -15.51
N ASP A 74 2.55 -20.10 -16.46
CA ASP A 74 3.81 -20.19 -17.14
C ASP A 74 3.59 -20.09 -18.66
N GLY A 75 4.46 -19.43 -19.39
CA GLY A 75 4.38 -19.32 -20.86
C GLY A 75 3.50 -18.19 -21.37
N ASP A 76 2.52 -18.45 -22.24
CA ASP A 76 1.77 -17.42 -22.97
C ASP A 76 0.96 -16.50 -22.04
N ILE A 77 1.39 -15.24 -21.96
CA ILE A 77 0.84 -14.22 -21.10
C ILE A 77 -0.45 -13.65 -21.68
N ALA A 78 -0.49 -13.41 -22.99
CA ALA A 78 -1.54 -12.62 -23.62
C ALA A 78 -2.93 -13.23 -23.43
N SER A 79 -3.05 -14.56 -23.53
CA SER A 79 -4.33 -15.26 -23.40
C SER A 79 -4.71 -15.59 -21.95
N ARG A 80 -3.72 -15.68 -21.04
CA ARG A 80 -3.93 -16.20 -19.68
C ARG A 80 -4.10 -15.11 -18.62
N PHE A 81 -3.60 -13.91 -18.86
CA PHE A 81 -3.65 -12.81 -17.90
C PHE A 81 -4.71 -11.73 -18.18
N THR A 82 -5.56 -11.89 -19.19
CA THR A 82 -6.58 -10.88 -19.48
C THR A 82 -7.71 -10.90 -18.45
N ILE A 83 -7.96 -9.79 -17.77
CA ILE A 83 -9.15 -9.51 -16.95
C ILE A 83 -9.88 -8.33 -17.60
N THR A 84 -11.16 -8.51 -17.92
CA THR A 84 -11.95 -7.48 -18.61
C THR A 84 -12.02 -6.21 -17.76
N GLY A 85 -11.73 -5.07 -18.39
CA GLY A 85 -11.78 -3.76 -17.75
C GLY A 85 -10.52 -3.38 -16.96
N PHE A 86 -9.46 -4.22 -17.04
CA PHE A 86 -8.20 -3.98 -16.34
C PHE A 86 -7.01 -4.13 -17.26
N ASP A 87 -5.98 -3.35 -16.98
CA ASP A 87 -4.66 -3.45 -17.59
C ASP A 87 -3.72 -4.18 -16.64
N LEU A 88 -2.94 -5.12 -17.19
CA LEU A 88 -1.89 -5.85 -16.47
C LEU A 88 -0.66 -4.94 -16.34
N VAL A 89 -0.32 -4.53 -15.11
CA VAL A 89 0.80 -3.60 -14.84
C VAL A 89 2.06 -4.33 -14.42
N SER A 90 1.93 -5.38 -13.61
CA SER A 90 3.07 -6.22 -13.25
C SER A 90 2.67 -7.69 -13.12
N TYR A 91 3.64 -8.58 -13.35
CA TYR A 91 3.43 -10.02 -13.17
C TYR A 91 4.73 -10.76 -12.93
N LYS A 92 4.62 -11.90 -12.26
CA LYS A 92 5.68 -12.91 -12.14
C LYS A 92 5.14 -14.26 -12.60
N LEU A 93 5.79 -14.82 -13.62
CA LEU A 93 5.43 -16.16 -14.11
C LEU A 93 5.99 -17.24 -13.19
N HIS A 94 5.18 -18.20 -12.85
CA HIS A 94 5.59 -19.40 -12.15
C HIS A 94 4.50 -20.48 -12.20
N ALA A 95 4.87 -21.73 -12.46
CA ALA A 95 3.92 -22.84 -12.59
C ALA A 95 3.10 -23.15 -11.32
N LYS A 96 3.62 -22.80 -10.13
CA LYS A 96 2.94 -23.00 -8.84
C LYS A 96 2.76 -21.72 -8.02
N HIS A 97 3.64 -20.74 -8.25
CA HIS A 97 3.69 -19.53 -7.46
C HIS A 97 3.73 -18.35 -8.41
N GLY A 98 2.84 -17.67 -8.77
CA GLY A 98 2.88 -16.51 -9.66
C GLY A 98 2.13 -15.37 -9.04
N ARG A 99 2.41 -14.16 -9.48
CA ARG A 99 1.68 -12.95 -9.07
C ARG A 99 1.26 -12.17 -10.29
N ALA A 100 0.17 -11.42 -10.15
CA ALA A 100 -0.24 -10.46 -11.16
C ALA A 100 -0.93 -9.28 -10.50
N THR A 101 -0.61 -8.08 -10.96
CA THR A 101 -1.24 -6.85 -10.48
C THR A 101 -1.87 -6.12 -11.64
N TYR A 102 -3.13 -5.83 -11.49
CA TYR A 102 -3.97 -5.17 -12.48
C TYR A 102 -4.47 -3.85 -11.96
N VAL A 103 -4.59 -2.89 -12.84
CA VAL A 103 -5.17 -1.58 -12.56
C VAL A 103 -6.34 -1.34 -13.54
N ARG A 104 -7.41 -0.75 -13.07
CA ARG A 104 -8.59 -0.46 -13.90
C ARG A 104 -8.20 0.44 -15.07
N GLY A 105 -8.65 0.08 -16.28
CA GLY A 105 -8.18 0.69 -17.53
C GLY A 105 -8.47 2.20 -17.70
N ASN A 106 -9.25 2.81 -16.80
CA ASN A 106 -9.42 4.28 -16.77
C ASN A 106 -8.41 5.00 -15.88
N ILE A 107 -7.54 4.28 -15.18
CA ILE A 107 -6.46 4.83 -14.35
C ILE A 107 -5.18 4.84 -15.19
N THR A 108 -4.82 6.01 -15.70
CA THR A 108 -3.71 6.16 -16.66
C THR A 108 -2.33 6.31 -16.01
N GLU A 109 -2.27 6.64 -14.72
CA GLU A 109 -1.03 6.88 -13.98
C GLU A 109 -0.62 5.65 -13.16
N ALA A 110 -0.47 4.51 -13.83
CA ALA A 110 -0.02 3.29 -13.20
C ALA A 110 1.27 2.80 -13.87
N ALA A 111 2.30 2.50 -13.06
CA ALA A 111 3.59 2.01 -13.55
C ALA A 111 4.17 0.94 -12.62
N HIS A 112 4.82 -0.07 -13.21
CA HIS A 112 5.67 -0.99 -12.47
C HIS A 112 6.93 -0.26 -11.98
N VAL A 113 7.28 -0.45 -10.69
CA VAL A 113 8.42 0.20 -10.04
C VAL A 113 9.58 -0.76 -9.87
N LEU A 114 9.33 -1.90 -9.22
CA LEU A 114 10.35 -2.91 -8.95
C LEU A 114 9.73 -4.29 -8.69
N SER A 115 10.55 -5.34 -8.85
CA SER A 115 10.22 -6.71 -8.45
C SER A 115 11.33 -7.28 -7.56
N THR A 116 10.90 -8.05 -6.56
CA THR A 116 11.77 -8.87 -5.70
C THR A 116 11.33 -10.34 -5.79
N PRO A 117 12.03 -11.29 -5.18
CA PRO A 117 11.57 -12.68 -5.15
C PRO A 117 10.12 -12.82 -4.69
N PHE A 118 9.68 -12.03 -3.69
CA PHE A 118 8.36 -12.17 -3.04
C PHE A 118 7.40 -10.99 -3.25
N CYS A 119 7.82 -9.95 -3.96
CA CYS A 119 7.02 -8.74 -4.07
C CYS A 119 7.17 -8.11 -5.45
N ASP A 120 6.06 -7.61 -6.01
CA ASP A 120 6.03 -6.72 -7.17
C ASP A 120 5.37 -5.41 -6.75
N VAL A 121 6.03 -4.29 -7.03
CA VAL A 121 5.58 -2.95 -6.63
C VAL A 121 5.13 -2.17 -7.85
N ILE A 122 3.95 -1.61 -7.76
CA ILE A 122 3.45 -0.61 -8.73
C ILE A 122 3.27 0.74 -8.04
N GLN A 123 3.36 1.79 -8.79
CA GLN A 123 2.94 3.13 -8.39
C GLN A 123 1.65 3.46 -9.11
N VAL A 124 0.65 3.97 -8.36
CA VAL A 124 -0.64 4.44 -8.90
C VAL A 124 -0.91 5.79 -8.27
N GLY A 125 -0.89 6.85 -9.08
CA GLY A 125 -0.92 8.20 -8.56
C GLY A 125 0.22 8.43 -7.56
N GLY A 126 -0.08 8.92 -6.37
CA GLY A 126 0.91 9.13 -5.29
C GLY A 126 1.15 7.90 -4.40
N TYR A 127 0.54 6.74 -4.67
CA TYR A 127 0.60 5.55 -3.81
C TYR A 127 1.53 4.48 -4.36
N HIS A 128 2.26 3.79 -3.48
CA HIS A 128 2.97 2.56 -3.79
C HIS A 128 2.15 1.36 -3.31
N VAL A 129 1.87 0.42 -4.22
CA VAL A 129 1.13 -0.81 -3.91
C VAL A 129 2.03 -2.00 -4.21
N ALA A 130 2.33 -2.76 -3.17
CA ALA A 130 3.20 -3.92 -3.20
C ALA A 130 2.36 -5.19 -3.12
N ASN A 131 2.30 -5.95 -4.20
CA ASN A 131 1.68 -7.28 -4.24
C ASN A 131 2.67 -8.32 -3.74
N VAL A 132 2.41 -8.88 -2.56
CA VAL A 132 3.31 -9.78 -1.85
C VAL A 132 2.81 -11.23 -1.94
N TYR A 133 3.71 -12.14 -2.24
CA TYR A 133 3.51 -13.58 -2.08
C TYR A 133 4.81 -14.26 -1.67
N LYS A 134 4.88 -14.76 -0.45
CA LYS A 134 5.97 -15.60 0.04
C LYS A 134 5.47 -17.05 0.08
N PRO A 135 6.01 -17.97 -0.74
CA PRO A 135 5.64 -19.39 -0.63
C PRO A 135 5.90 -19.93 0.78
N PRO A 136 5.08 -20.86 1.29
CA PRO A 136 5.27 -21.41 2.63
C PRO A 136 6.64 -22.13 2.84
N SER A 137 7.21 -22.65 1.75
CA SER A 137 8.53 -23.33 1.76
C SER A 137 9.72 -22.40 1.76
N GLU A 138 9.49 -21.12 1.49
CA GLU A 138 10.53 -20.11 1.41
C GLU A 138 10.67 -19.34 2.73
N ARG A 139 11.83 -18.70 2.93
CA ARG A 139 12.12 -17.86 4.09
C ARG A 139 12.35 -16.42 3.65
N TRP A 140 12.02 -15.47 4.53
CA TRP A 140 12.46 -14.11 4.32
C TRP A 140 14.01 -14.04 4.37
N ASP A 141 14.56 -13.23 3.50
CA ASP A 141 15.95 -12.80 3.69
C ASP A 141 16.01 -11.85 4.89
N SER A 142 16.73 -12.24 5.91
CA SER A 142 16.83 -11.45 7.16
C SER A 142 17.38 -10.03 6.96
N ALA A 143 18.15 -9.81 5.89
CA ALA A 143 18.67 -8.50 5.52
C ALA A 143 17.68 -7.67 4.71
N ASN A 144 16.75 -8.33 3.96
CA ASN A 144 15.82 -7.69 3.05
C ASN A 144 14.48 -8.42 3.01
N VAL A 145 13.69 -8.30 4.07
CA VAL A 145 12.35 -8.93 4.15
C VAL A 145 11.48 -8.46 2.97
N LEU A 146 11.26 -7.15 2.87
CA LEU A 146 10.54 -6.49 1.78
C LEU A 146 11.22 -5.16 1.46
N PRO A 147 11.00 -4.57 0.28
CA PRO A 147 11.61 -3.30 -0.08
C PRO A 147 11.10 -2.15 0.80
N MET A 148 11.98 -1.20 1.11
CA MET A 148 11.56 0.08 1.67
C MET A 148 10.92 0.92 0.56
N LEU A 149 9.72 1.43 0.80
CA LEU A 149 8.97 2.24 -0.16
C LEU A 149 8.68 3.63 0.41
N PRO A 150 8.66 4.67 -0.43
CA PRO A 150 8.16 5.97 -0.02
C PRO A 150 6.68 5.88 0.39
N HIS A 151 6.30 6.59 1.45
CA HIS A 151 4.90 6.71 1.84
C HIS A 151 4.11 7.68 0.93
N PRO A 152 2.81 7.43 0.75
CA PRO A 152 2.03 6.31 1.27
C PRO A 152 2.29 4.99 0.53
N ALA A 153 2.48 3.91 1.30
CA ALA A 153 2.73 2.57 0.77
C ALA A 153 1.80 1.53 1.40
N VAL A 154 1.32 0.59 0.59
CA VAL A 154 0.49 -0.53 1.00
C VAL A 154 1.14 -1.82 0.55
N PHE A 155 1.38 -2.73 1.49
CA PHE A 155 1.81 -4.10 1.23
C PHE A 155 0.61 -5.01 1.42
N ILE A 156 0.23 -5.73 0.38
CA ILE A 156 -0.98 -6.55 0.36
C ILE A 156 -0.69 -7.91 -0.28
N GLY A 157 -1.20 -8.98 0.31
CA GLY A 157 -0.98 -10.32 -0.25
C GLY A 157 -0.97 -11.42 0.78
N ASP A 158 -0.27 -12.51 0.45
CA ASP A 158 -0.11 -13.70 1.29
C ASP A 158 1.34 -13.79 1.77
N PHE A 159 1.53 -13.48 3.04
CA PHE A 159 2.86 -13.40 3.66
C PHE A 159 3.35 -14.75 4.20
N ASN A 160 2.46 -15.71 4.42
CA ASN A 160 2.76 -17.03 4.99
C ASN A 160 3.72 -16.95 6.21
N SER A 161 3.32 -16.12 7.18
CA SER A 161 4.09 -15.80 8.39
C SER A 161 3.13 -15.63 9.57
N TYR A 162 3.52 -16.07 10.77
CA TYR A 162 2.65 -16.07 11.94
C TYR A 162 3.25 -15.26 13.07
N HIS A 163 2.45 -14.36 13.68
CA HIS A 163 2.89 -13.57 14.84
C HIS A 163 1.70 -13.30 15.78
N PRO A 164 1.90 -13.29 17.12
CA PRO A 164 0.83 -13.04 18.09
C PRO A 164 0.15 -11.67 17.92
N ASP A 165 0.89 -10.64 17.53
CA ASP A 165 0.34 -9.31 17.24
C ASP A 165 -0.69 -9.33 16.11
N TRP A 166 -0.66 -10.37 15.30
CA TRP A 166 -1.61 -10.60 14.19
C TRP A 166 -2.71 -11.59 14.55
N GLY A 167 -2.79 -12.00 15.85
CA GLY A 167 -3.83 -12.88 16.36
C GLY A 167 -3.54 -14.37 16.26
N TYR A 168 -2.32 -14.75 15.87
CA TYR A 168 -1.88 -16.14 15.95
C TYR A 168 -1.45 -16.50 17.38
N GLN A 169 -1.48 -17.79 17.74
CA GLN A 169 -1.09 -18.23 19.09
C GLN A 169 0.41 -18.19 19.32
N THR A 170 1.19 -18.36 18.26
CA THR A 170 2.67 -18.39 18.28
C THR A 170 3.24 -17.61 17.13
N ALA A 171 4.48 -17.15 17.27
CA ALA A 171 5.27 -16.64 16.17
C ALA A 171 6.07 -17.77 15.51
N ASP A 172 6.29 -17.65 14.22
CA ASP A 172 7.39 -18.32 13.54
C ASP A 172 8.53 -17.34 13.25
N THR A 173 9.67 -17.85 12.82
CA THR A 173 10.83 -16.99 12.49
C THR A 173 10.50 -15.95 11.43
N ASP A 174 9.69 -16.31 10.43
CA ASP A 174 9.27 -15.40 9.35
C ASP A 174 8.32 -14.32 9.88
N GLY A 175 7.47 -14.66 10.85
CA GLY A 175 6.60 -13.70 11.53
C GLY A 175 7.38 -12.68 12.35
N ASP A 176 8.36 -13.14 13.13
CA ASP A 176 9.24 -12.24 13.89
C ASP A 176 10.00 -11.28 12.96
N GLN A 177 10.53 -11.79 11.84
CA GLN A 177 11.25 -10.96 10.86
C GLN A 177 10.33 -9.92 10.22
N LEU A 178 9.13 -10.32 9.79
CA LEU A 178 8.16 -9.42 9.17
C LEU A 178 7.65 -8.37 10.16
N GLN A 179 7.39 -8.76 11.41
CA GLN A 179 6.97 -7.84 12.47
C GLN A 179 8.05 -6.78 12.77
N ASN A 180 9.31 -7.23 12.91
CA ASN A 180 10.42 -6.30 13.09
C ASN A 180 10.58 -5.35 11.90
N TRP A 181 10.52 -5.88 10.67
CA TRP A 181 10.62 -5.10 9.47
C TRP A 181 9.49 -4.05 9.38
N SER A 182 8.23 -4.44 9.65
CA SER A 182 7.09 -3.51 9.59
C SER A 182 7.22 -2.38 10.62
N SER A 183 7.67 -2.71 11.84
CA SER A 183 7.89 -1.73 12.90
C SER A 183 9.00 -0.73 12.55
N LEU A 184 10.09 -1.20 11.91
CA LEU A 184 11.20 -0.34 11.47
C LEU A 184 10.82 0.58 10.30
N ASN A 185 9.78 0.21 9.53
CA ASN A 185 9.31 0.99 8.38
C ASN A 185 8.02 1.78 8.67
N ASP A 186 7.64 1.91 9.94
CA ASP A 186 6.46 2.67 10.39
C ASP A 186 5.16 2.20 9.70
N LEU A 187 5.03 0.87 9.55
CA LEU A 187 3.89 0.22 8.93
C LEU A 187 2.98 -0.41 9.98
N GLN A 188 1.69 -0.26 9.79
CA GLN A 188 0.66 -0.87 10.62
C GLN A 188 -0.05 -2.00 9.88
N LEU A 189 -0.20 -3.17 10.54
CA LEU A 189 -1.01 -4.25 10.01
C LEU A 189 -2.50 -3.90 10.11
N ILE A 190 -3.19 -4.01 8.97
CA ILE A 190 -4.65 -3.94 8.89
C ILE A 190 -5.16 -5.37 8.70
N ARG A 191 -6.00 -5.85 9.60
CA ARG A 191 -6.62 -7.17 9.55
C ARG A 191 -8.11 -7.10 9.87
N ASP A 192 -8.87 -8.05 9.36
CA ASP A 192 -10.24 -8.24 9.84
C ASP A 192 -10.21 -8.93 11.23
N THR A 193 -10.70 -8.26 12.25
CA THR A 193 -10.76 -8.78 13.62
C THR A 193 -11.93 -9.74 13.86
N LYS A 194 -12.73 -10.03 12.84
CA LYS A 194 -13.90 -10.91 12.92
C LYS A 194 -13.62 -12.37 12.54
N GLN A 195 -12.34 -12.72 12.32
CA GLN A 195 -11.95 -14.11 12.08
C GLN A 195 -11.39 -14.74 13.34
#